data_81e595caf93feb4eace59e1f59b92890
#
_entry.id   81e595caf93feb4eace59e1f59b92890
#
_cell.length_a   1.000
_cell.length_b   1.000
_cell.length_c   1.000
_cell.angle_alpha   90.00
_cell.angle_beta   90.00
_cell.angle_gamma   90.00
#
_symmetry.space_group_name_H-M   'P 1'
#
loop_
_entity.id
_entity.type
_entity.pdbx_description
1 polymer ?
#
loop_
_entity_poly.entity_id
_entity_poly.type
_entity_poly.pdbx_seq_one_letter_code
_entity_poly.pdbx_strand_id
1 'polypeptide(L)'
;MGTLRVCFIALAALVLSTGFAQALEVQKKINVPALPPKVWDVAGGFCAIKDWHPLVADCKETEEGGAKFRTLTLKDGGSIKEKLTESDDTSYSYEIIESPLPVKNYKAKLWVEEDERNPERTTIHWDATFDANGAPDDDATKKISDIFFAGLKGIKQKVLPPEGTVGGD
;
A
#
# COMPACT_ATOMS: atom_id res chain seq x y z
N MET A 1 18.59 1.90 77.60
CA MET A 1 17.48 2.34 76.77
C MET A 1 18.06 2.68 75.34
N GLY A 2 18.09 1.74 74.49
CA GLY A 2 18.66 1.87 73.12
C GLY A 2 17.55 1.92 72.10
N THR A 3 17.39 3.04 71.42
CA THR A 3 16.42 3.25 70.35
C THR A 3 16.97 2.72 69.01
N LEU A 4 16.40 1.63 68.53
CA LEU A 4 16.69 1.03 67.20
C LEU A 4 16.04 1.89 66.09
N ARG A 5 16.89 2.55 65.29
CA ARG A 5 16.44 3.28 64.12
C ARG A 5 16.37 2.33 62.91
N VAL A 6 15.16 1.99 62.49
CA VAL A 6 14.90 1.22 61.28
C VAL A 6 14.95 2.17 60.07
N CYS A 7 15.99 2.03 59.23
CA CYS A 7 16.05 2.71 57.92
C CYS A 7 15.20 1.95 56.88
N PHE A 8 14.10 2.53 56.47
CA PHE A 8 13.35 2.05 55.31
C PHE A 8 14.06 2.51 54.03
N ILE A 9 14.65 1.57 53.30
CA ILE A 9 15.15 1.80 51.95
C ILE A 9 13.98 1.63 51.01
N ALA A 10 13.44 2.74 50.45
CA ALA A 10 12.43 2.70 49.39
C ALA A 10 13.10 2.32 48.08
N LEU A 11 12.86 1.11 47.61
CA LEU A 11 13.29 0.63 46.29
C LEU A 11 12.33 1.20 45.21
N ALA A 12 12.74 2.27 44.55
CA ALA A 12 11.99 2.79 43.41
C ALA A 12 12.20 1.86 42.21
N ALA A 13 11.18 1.08 41.84
CA ALA A 13 11.16 0.27 40.64
C ALA A 13 10.95 1.18 39.42
N LEU A 14 12.01 1.38 38.64
CA LEU A 14 11.94 2.07 37.34
C LEU A 14 11.25 1.15 36.32
N VAL A 15 9.97 1.37 36.06
CA VAL A 15 9.22 0.67 34.99
C VAL A 15 9.66 1.26 33.67
N LEU A 16 10.57 0.59 32.96
CA LEU A 16 10.88 0.86 31.55
C LEU A 16 9.71 0.41 30.72
N SER A 17 8.84 1.34 30.29
CA SER A 17 7.82 1.12 29.28
C SER A 17 8.52 0.94 27.94
N THR A 18 8.73 -0.29 27.50
CA THR A 18 9.11 -0.60 26.12
C THR A 18 7.89 -0.33 25.27
N GLY A 19 7.78 0.89 24.72
CA GLY A 19 6.79 1.19 23.69
C GLY A 19 7.11 0.36 22.46
N PHE A 20 6.27 -0.62 22.14
CA PHE A 20 6.29 -1.26 20.83
C PHE A 20 5.83 -0.21 19.81
N ALA A 21 6.72 0.19 18.91
CA ALA A 21 6.32 0.98 17.75
C ALA A 21 5.36 0.10 16.93
N GLN A 22 4.09 0.48 16.88
CA GLN A 22 3.11 -0.20 16.05
C GLN A 22 3.31 0.30 14.62
N ALA A 23 3.38 -0.64 13.64
CA ALA A 23 3.44 -0.27 12.24
C ALA A 23 2.19 0.55 11.85
N LEU A 24 2.41 1.57 11.03
CA LEU A 24 1.34 2.36 10.44
C LEU A 24 0.61 1.52 9.41
N GLU A 25 -0.68 1.80 9.22
CA GLU A 25 -1.53 1.10 8.27
C GLU A 25 -2.31 2.11 7.41
N VAL A 26 -2.38 1.82 6.12
CA VAL A 26 -3.24 2.52 5.17
C VAL A 26 -4.08 1.49 4.43
N GLN A 27 -5.39 1.67 4.46
CA GLN A 27 -6.35 0.85 3.72
C GLN A 27 -7.19 1.75 2.83
N LYS A 28 -7.26 1.44 1.54
CA LYS A 28 -8.11 2.13 0.57
C LYS A 28 -8.88 1.14 -0.28
N LYS A 29 -10.11 1.51 -0.58
CA LYS A 29 -10.95 0.73 -1.50
C LYS A 29 -11.81 1.61 -2.38
N ILE A 30 -12.20 1.09 -3.53
CA ILE A 30 -13.12 1.75 -4.46
C ILE A 30 -14.00 0.69 -5.15
N ASN A 31 -15.24 1.04 -5.42
CA ASN A 31 -16.15 0.19 -6.16
C ASN A 31 -16.17 0.58 -7.65
N VAL A 32 -16.14 -0.45 -8.51
CA VAL A 32 -16.16 -0.31 -9.97
C VAL A 32 -17.33 -1.11 -10.54
N PRO A 33 -18.18 -0.55 -11.41
CA PRO A 33 -19.30 -1.26 -12.05
C PRO A 33 -18.79 -2.13 -13.22
N ALA A 34 -18.04 -3.17 -12.89
CA ALA A 34 -17.52 -4.19 -13.78
C ALA A 34 -17.20 -5.45 -12.98
N LEU A 35 -17.18 -6.61 -13.62
CA LEU A 35 -16.86 -7.90 -13.02
C LEU A 35 -15.36 -7.98 -12.62
N PRO A 36 -15.01 -8.74 -11.56
CA PRO A 36 -13.63 -8.85 -11.09
C PRO A 36 -12.60 -9.23 -12.15
N PRO A 37 -12.83 -10.20 -13.05
CA PRO A 37 -11.86 -10.53 -14.10
C PRO A 37 -11.53 -9.33 -14.99
N LYS A 38 -12.54 -8.54 -15.38
CA LYS A 38 -12.33 -7.34 -16.23
C LYS A 38 -11.52 -6.27 -15.51
N VAL A 39 -11.73 -6.12 -14.21
CA VAL A 39 -10.94 -5.18 -13.39
C VAL A 39 -9.51 -5.68 -13.22
N TRP A 40 -9.34 -6.99 -13.01
CA TRP A 40 -8.03 -7.59 -12.82
C TRP A 40 -7.19 -7.62 -14.09
N ASP A 41 -7.80 -7.75 -15.27
CA ASP A 41 -7.12 -7.61 -16.56
C ASP A 41 -6.42 -6.24 -16.70
N VAL A 42 -6.97 -5.20 -16.06
CA VAL A 42 -6.37 -3.86 -16.02
C VAL A 42 -5.34 -3.72 -14.91
N ALA A 43 -5.62 -4.24 -13.72
CA ALA A 43 -4.86 -3.97 -12.49
C ALA A 43 -3.79 -5.02 -12.17
N GLY A 44 -4.00 -6.29 -12.58
CA GLY A 44 -3.29 -7.45 -12.02
C GLY A 44 -1.87 -7.65 -12.54
N GLY A 45 -1.52 -7.13 -13.70
CA GLY A 45 -0.14 -7.20 -14.19
C GLY A 45 0.79 -6.38 -13.31
N PHE A 46 1.93 -6.98 -12.86
CA PHE A 46 2.81 -6.30 -11.90
C PHE A 46 3.38 -4.97 -12.44
N CYS A 47 3.60 -4.86 -13.75
CA CYS A 47 3.96 -3.61 -14.42
C CYS A 47 2.79 -2.88 -15.11
N ALA A 48 1.55 -3.37 -14.99
CA ALA A 48 0.37 -2.66 -15.48
C ALA A 48 0.13 -1.32 -14.76
N ILE A 49 0.73 -1.13 -13.59
CA ILE A 49 0.69 0.11 -12.81
C ILE A 49 1.06 1.35 -13.62
N LYS A 50 1.94 1.24 -14.61
CA LYS A 50 2.32 2.37 -15.50
C LYS A 50 1.15 2.85 -16.37
N ASP A 51 0.18 1.97 -16.65
CA ASP A 51 -0.93 2.28 -17.54
C ASP A 51 -2.11 2.94 -16.83
N TRP A 52 -2.22 2.75 -15.51
CA TRP A 52 -3.32 3.26 -14.71
C TRP A 52 -2.92 4.19 -13.56
N HIS A 53 -1.68 4.16 -13.05
CA HIS A 53 -1.30 5.03 -11.93
C HIS A 53 -0.81 6.39 -12.43
N PRO A 54 -1.48 7.51 -12.06
CA PRO A 54 -1.16 8.83 -12.63
C PRO A 54 0.24 9.35 -12.29
N LEU A 55 0.89 8.84 -11.24
CA LEU A 55 2.23 9.26 -10.84
C LEU A 55 3.35 8.42 -11.47
N VAL A 56 3.03 7.29 -12.12
CA VAL A 56 4.01 6.40 -12.74
C VAL A 56 4.16 6.76 -14.22
N ALA A 57 5.41 6.95 -14.66
CA ALA A 57 5.75 7.22 -16.05
C ALA A 57 6.13 5.96 -16.81
N ASP A 58 6.86 5.03 -16.14
CA ASP A 58 7.29 3.76 -16.72
C ASP A 58 7.47 2.68 -15.65
N CYS A 59 7.50 1.42 -16.09
CA CYS A 59 7.73 0.26 -15.24
C CYS A 59 8.56 -0.78 -15.99
N LYS A 60 9.59 -1.30 -15.32
CA LYS A 60 10.44 -2.36 -15.84
C LYS A 60 10.49 -3.54 -14.87
N GLU A 61 10.12 -4.73 -15.32
CA GLU A 61 10.27 -5.96 -14.55
C GLU A 61 11.68 -6.55 -14.74
N THR A 62 12.21 -7.13 -13.67
CA THR A 62 13.45 -7.92 -13.63
C THR A 62 13.24 -9.15 -12.74
N GLU A 63 14.07 -10.17 -12.96
CA GLU A 63 14.13 -11.36 -12.12
C GLU A 63 15.54 -11.51 -11.55
N GLU A 64 15.67 -11.60 -10.23
CA GLU A 64 16.93 -11.72 -9.52
C GLU A 64 16.81 -12.84 -8.49
N GLY A 65 17.62 -13.89 -8.62
CA GLY A 65 17.61 -15.03 -7.68
C GLY A 65 16.27 -15.75 -7.57
N GLY A 66 15.48 -15.82 -8.66
CA GLY A 66 14.15 -16.42 -8.69
C GLY A 66 13.05 -15.55 -8.09
N ALA A 67 13.34 -14.34 -7.64
CA ALA A 67 12.36 -13.36 -7.19
C ALA A 67 12.08 -12.32 -8.29
N LYS A 68 10.81 -11.96 -8.46
CA LYS A 68 10.37 -10.94 -9.41
C LYS A 68 10.41 -9.56 -8.76
N PHE A 69 11.01 -8.60 -9.47
CA PHE A 69 11.07 -7.20 -9.08
C PHE A 69 10.44 -6.33 -10.16
N ARG A 70 9.99 -5.13 -9.76
CA ARG A 70 9.73 -4.05 -10.71
C ARG A 70 10.45 -2.78 -10.26
N THR A 71 10.87 -1.99 -11.23
CA THR A 71 11.37 -0.63 -11.02
C THR A 71 10.40 0.33 -11.68
N LEU A 72 9.77 1.17 -10.86
CA LEU A 72 8.88 2.24 -11.31
C LEU A 72 9.72 3.49 -11.55
N THR A 73 9.49 4.16 -12.68
CA THR A 73 9.94 5.53 -12.92
C THR A 73 8.77 6.45 -12.65
N LEU A 74 8.94 7.40 -11.75
CA LEU A 74 7.90 8.37 -11.42
C LEU A 74 7.95 9.56 -12.37
N LYS A 75 6.82 10.25 -12.56
CA LYS A 75 6.73 11.44 -13.43
C LYS A 75 7.55 12.64 -12.94
N ASP A 76 7.86 12.68 -11.65
CA ASP A 76 8.76 13.69 -11.05
C ASP A 76 10.25 13.32 -11.16
N GLY A 77 10.58 12.19 -11.79
CA GLY A 77 11.94 11.69 -11.99
C GLY A 77 12.43 10.75 -10.87
N GLY A 78 11.63 10.52 -9.82
CA GLY A 78 11.95 9.54 -8.78
C GLY A 78 11.87 8.10 -9.29
N SER A 79 12.43 7.17 -8.51
CA SER A 79 12.39 5.73 -8.80
C SER A 79 12.04 4.94 -7.56
N ILE A 80 11.21 3.89 -7.72
CA ILE A 80 10.85 2.94 -6.66
C ILE A 80 11.18 1.53 -7.16
N LYS A 81 11.98 0.77 -6.39
CA LYS A 81 12.21 -0.67 -6.62
C LYS A 81 11.35 -1.46 -5.66
N GLU A 82 10.55 -2.37 -6.20
CA GLU A 82 9.62 -3.22 -5.45
C GLU A 82 9.88 -4.69 -5.78
N LYS A 83 9.64 -5.57 -4.80
CA LYS A 83 9.74 -7.01 -4.93
C LYS A 83 8.36 -7.62 -4.79
N LEU A 84 7.96 -8.45 -5.75
CA LEU A 84 6.76 -9.27 -5.67
C LEU A 84 6.97 -10.36 -4.61
N THR A 85 6.06 -10.46 -3.63
CA THR A 85 6.14 -11.46 -2.56
C THR A 85 5.13 -12.58 -2.74
N GLU A 86 3.94 -12.25 -3.24
CA GLU A 86 2.86 -13.20 -3.51
C GLU A 86 2.05 -12.73 -4.73
N SER A 87 1.46 -13.67 -5.47
CA SER A 87 0.56 -13.38 -6.58
C SER A 87 -0.40 -14.54 -6.82
N ASP A 88 -1.66 -14.22 -7.08
CA ASP A 88 -2.71 -15.15 -7.51
C ASP A 88 -3.59 -14.51 -8.60
N ASP A 89 -4.71 -15.14 -8.93
CA ASP A 89 -5.61 -14.71 -10.03
C ASP A 89 -6.41 -13.43 -9.70
N THR A 90 -6.36 -12.94 -8.45
CA THR A 90 -7.15 -11.79 -7.99
C THR A 90 -6.37 -10.83 -7.10
N SER A 91 -5.11 -11.16 -6.80
CA SER A 91 -4.28 -10.34 -5.90
C SER A 91 -2.79 -10.43 -6.18
N TYR A 92 -2.05 -9.41 -5.74
CA TYR A 92 -0.61 -9.51 -5.54
C TYR A 92 -0.17 -8.72 -4.30
N SER A 93 0.88 -9.24 -3.64
CA SER A 93 1.55 -8.59 -2.52
C SER A 93 2.97 -8.22 -2.91
N TYR A 94 3.48 -7.12 -2.37
CA TYR A 94 4.83 -6.65 -2.67
C TYR A 94 5.43 -5.87 -1.50
N GLU A 95 6.74 -5.74 -1.51
CA GLU A 95 7.50 -4.91 -0.58
C GLU A 95 8.35 -3.88 -1.32
N ILE A 96 8.54 -2.69 -0.74
CA ILE A 96 9.47 -1.69 -1.26
C ILE A 96 10.88 -2.03 -0.78
N ILE A 97 11.81 -2.11 -1.75
CA ILE A 97 13.23 -2.32 -1.51
C ILE A 97 13.98 -1.00 -1.48
N GLU A 98 13.66 -0.08 -2.43
CA GLU A 98 14.25 1.24 -2.53
C GLU A 98 13.18 2.25 -2.93
N SER A 99 13.14 3.42 -2.28
CA SER A 99 12.15 4.45 -2.57
C SER A 99 12.56 5.81 -2.00
N PRO A 100 12.17 6.92 -2.64
CA PRO A 100 12.24 8.26 -2.07
C PRO A 100 11.06 8.55 -1.12
N LEU A 101 10.10 7.64 -0.97
CA LEU A 101 8.97 7.82 -0.06
C LEU A 101 9.42 7.78 1.41
N PRO A 102 8.77 8.53 2.29
CA PRO A 102 9.15 8.60 3.71
C PRO A 102 8.68 7.37 4.51
N VAL A 103 9.01 6.16 4.03
CA VAL A 103 8.59 4.88 4.61
C VAL A 103 9.74 3.88 4.64
N LYS A 104 9.67 2.92 5.56
CA LYS A 104 10.52 1.73 5.65
C LYS A 104 9.68 0.53 6.09
N ASN A 105 10.23 -0.68 5.94
CA ASN A 105 9.54 -1.94 6.27
C ASN A 105 8.16 -2.06 5.58
N TYR A 106 8.03 -1.45 4.38
CA TYR A 106 6.80 -1.31 3.66
C TYR A 106 6.39 -2.63 3.00
N LYS A 107 5.15 -3.03 3.25
CA LYS A 107 4.49 -4.17 2.60
C LYS A 107 3.10 -3.75 2.19
N ALA A 108 2.69 -4.16 1.00
CA ALA A 108 1.37 -3.84 0.49
C ALA A 108 0.73 -5.01 -0.26
N LYS A 109 -0.60 -4.96 -0.36
CA LYS A 109 -1.41 -5.88 -1.15
C LYS A 109 -2.44 -5.09 -1.96
N LEU A 110 -2.56 -5.42 -3.24
CA LEU A 110 -3.64 -5.01 -4.13
C LEU A 110 -4.46 -6.25 -4.47
N TRP A 111 -5.80 -6.16 -4.35
CA TRP A 111 -6.68 -7.27 -4.72
C TRP A 111 -8.06 -6.78 -5.14
N VAL A 112 -8.80 -7.67 -5.79
CA VAL A 112 -10.16 -7.46 -6.22
C VAL A 112 -11.07 -8.56 -5.70
N GLU A 113 -12.31 -8.20 -5.38
CA GLU A 113 -13.37 -9.13 -5.00
C GLU A 113 -14.72 -8.65 -5.53
N GLU A 114 -15.71 -9.53 -5.59
CA GLU A 114 -17.09 -9.15 -5.86
C GLU A 114 -17.59 -8.17 -4.78
N ASP A 115 -18.34 -7.15 -5.19
CA ASP A 115 -18.98 -6.26 -4.23
C ASP A 115 -20.08 -7.01 -3.47
N GLU A 116 -20.03 -7.00 -2.14
CA GLU A 116 -20.96 -7.76 -1.26
C GLU A 116 -22.45 -7.45 -1.51
N ARG A 117 -22.76 -6.26 -2.05
CA ARG A 117 -24.14 -5.79 -2.30
C ARG A 117 -24.60 -5.98 -3.73
N ASN A 118 -23.65 -6.14 -4.66
CA ASN A 118 -23.94 -6.29 -6.08
C ASN A 118 -22.82 -7.09 -6.78
N PRO A 119 -23.03 -8.39 -7.11
CA PRO A 119 -22.01 -9.23 -7.71
C PRO A 119 -21.60 -8.82 -9.15
N GLU A 120 -22.34 -7.91 -9.80
CA GLU A 120 -21.95 -7.32 -11.09
C GLU A 120 -20.90 -6.20 -10.94
N ARG A 121 -20.48 -5.92 -9.71
CA ARG A 121 -19.51 -4.88 -9.36
C ARG A 121 -18.30 -5.51 -8.68
N THR A 122 -17.21 -4.78 -8.70
CA THR A 122 -15.96 -5.15 -8.04
C THR A 122 -15.61 -4.13 -6.98
N THR A 123 -15.19 -4.59 -5.81
CA THR A 123 -14.44 -3.79 -4.86
C THR A 123 -12.95 -4.03 -5.09
N ILE A 124 -12.19 -2.97 -5.33
CA ILE A 124 -10.73 -2.99 -5.40
C ILE A 124 -10.21 -2.50 -4.06
N HIS A 125 -9.29 -3.24 -3.47
CA HIS A 125 -8.62 -2.90 -2.22
C HIS A 125 -7.13 -2.68 -2.46
N TRP A 126 -6.54 -1.75 -1.73
CA TRP A 126 -5.11 -1.52 -1.68
C TRP A 126 -4.70 -1.16 -0.26
N ASP A 127 -4.00 -2.07 0.39
CA ASP A 127 -3.59 -1.95 1.78
C ASP A 127 -2.07 -1.96 1.89
N ALA A 128 -1.55 -1.26 2.89
CA ALA A 128 -0.14 -1.29 3.24
C ALA A 128 0.07 -1.18 4.74
N THR A 129 1.17 -1.80 5.19
CA THR A 129 1.76 -1.59 6.52
C THR A 129 3.19 -1.10 6.35
N PHE A 130 3.63 -0.17 7.19
CA PHE A 130 4.97 0.43 7.11
C PHE A 130 5.32 1.18 8.39
N ASP A 131 6.57 1.57 8.53
CA ASP A 131 7.01 2.56 9.51
C ASP A 131 7.34 3.87 8.78
N ALA A 132 7.11 5.01 9.42
CA ALA A 132 7.59 6.29 8.90
C ALA A 132 9.13 6.35 8.92
N ASN A 133 9.71 7.02 7.92
CA ASN A 133 11.14 7.19 7.77
C ASN A 133 11.45 8.57 7.16
N GLY A 134 11.95 9.49 7.99
CA GLY A 134 12.30 10.84 7.55
C GLY A 134 11.13 11.82 7.50
N ALA A 135 9.93 11.44 7.98
CA ALA A 135 8.77 12.31 8.12
C ALA A 135 7.96 11.90 9.38
N PRO A 136 7.08 12.78 9.90
CA PRO A 136 6.09 12.40 10.90
C PRO A 136 5.15 11.29 10.40
N ASP A 137 4.60 10.49 11.32
CA ASP A 137 3.70 9.37 11.02
C ASP A 137 2.47 9.82 10.20
N ASP A 138 1.86 10.93 10.57
CA ASP A 138 0.68 11.48 9.86
C ASP A 138 1.02 11.88 8.41
N ASP A 139 2.20 12.47 8.19
CA ASP A 139 2.63 12.88 6.85
C ASP A 139 2.93 11.66 5.97
N ALA A 140 3.61 10.66 6.52
CA ALA A 140 3.88 9.41 5.83
C ALA A 140 2.55 8.67 5.48
N THR A 141 1.64 8.55 6.45
CA THR A 141 0.31 7.95 6.27
C THR A 141 -0.50 8.68 5.20
N LYS A 142 -0.54 10.02 5.26
CA LYS A 142 -1.22 10.84 4.27
C LYS A 142 -0.64 10.64 2.87
N LYS A 143 0.70 10.61 2.75
CA LYS A 143 1.37 10.41 1.46
C LYS A 143 1.00 9.09 0.81
N ILE A 144 1.04 7.98 1.55
CA ILE A 144 0.65 6.65 1.05
C ILE A 144 -0.85 6.62 0.72
N SER A 145 -1.70 7.20 1.57
CA SER A 145 -3.14 7.32 1.34
C SER A 145 -3.47 8.04 0.02
N ASP A 146 -2.80 9.16 -0.27
CA ASP A 146 -3.00 9.93 -1.50
C ASP A 146 -2.55 9.16 -2.74
N ILE A 147 -1.42 8.44 -2.66
CA ILE A 147 -0.92 7.55 -3.72
C ILE A 147 -1.95 6.46 -4.03
N PHE A 148 -2.43 5.74 -3.02
CA PHE A 148 -3.41 4.68 -3.21
C PHE A 148 -4.72 5.19 -3.81
N PHE A 149 -5.21 6.30 -3.30
CA PHE A 149 -6.45 6.89 -3.82
C PHE A 149 -6.32 7.30 -5.28
N ALA A 150 -5.20 7.91 -5.67
CA ALA A 150 -4.93 8.28 -7.06
C ALA A 150 -4.85 7.06 -7.98
N GLY A 151 -4.17 6.00 -7.54
CA GLY A 151 -4.06 4.75 -8.30
C GLY A 151 -5.38 4.03 -8.47
N LEU A 152 -6.16 3.86 -7.39
CA LEU A 152 -7.49 3.23 -7.45
C LEU A 152 -8.44 3.98 -8.39
N LYS A 153 -8.41 5.31 -8.38
CA LYS A 153 -9.15 6.12 -9.37
C LYS A 153 -8.67 5.87 -10.79
N GLY A 154 -7.37 5.73 -10.99
CA GLY A 154 -6.79 5.41 -12.29
C GLY A 154 -7.25 4.06 -12.84
N ILE A 155 -7.25 3.00 -12.00
CA ILE A 155 -7.82 1.69 -12.38
C ILE A 155 -9.29 1.86 -12.79
N LYS A 156 -10.10 2.51 -11.96
CA LYS A 156 -11.52 2.74 -12.28
C LYS A 156 -11.71 3.44 -13.61
N GLN A 157 -10.93 4.48 -13.91
CA GLN A 157 -11.00 5.22 -15.18
C GLN A 157 -10.62 4.35 -16.38
N LYS A 158 -9.66 3.44 -16.23
CA LYS A 158 -9.24 2.52 -17.32
C LYS A 158 -10.24 1.40 -17.58
N VAL A 159 -10.94 0.94 -16.55
CA VAL A 159 -11.98 -0.12 -16.67
C VAL A 159 -13.26 0.41 -17.32
N LEU A 160 -13.62 1.66 -17.02
CA LEU A 160 -14.83 2.30 -17.55
C LEU A 160 -14.55 2.93 -18.92
N PRO A 161 -15.48 2.83 -19.88
CA PRO A 161 -15.36 3.59 -21.12
C PRO A 161 -15.33 5.10 -20.81
N PRO A 162 -14.65 5.92 -21.63
CA PRO A 162 -14.68 7.36 -21.48
C PRO A 162 -16.14 7.85 -21.50
N GLU A 163 -16.48 8.77 -20.58
CA GLU A 163 -17.79 9.40 -20.55
C GLU A 163 -18.05 10.08 -21.91
N GLY A 164 -19.08 9.64 -22.63
CA GLY A 164 -19.46 10.20 -23.94
C GLY A 164 -19.59 9.21 -25.09
N THR A 165 -19.32 7.92 -24.93
CA THR A 165 -19.56 6.87 -25.94
C THR A 165 -20.86 6.10 -25.69
N VAL A 166 -21.92 6.76 -25.22
CA VAL A 166 -23.26 6.19 -25.32
C VAL A 166 -23.74 6.49 -26.72
N GLY A 167 -23.69 5.47 -27.59
CA GLY A 167 -24.08 5.55 -28.98
C GLY A 167 -25.49 6.13 -29.13
N GLY A 168 -25.59 7.20 -29.89
CA GLY A 168 -26.83 7.56 -30.52
C GLY A 168 -27.04 6.60 -31.68
N ASP A 169 -28.02 5.74 -31.57
CA ASP A 169 -28.76 5.13 -32.64
C ASP A 169 -30.15 5.74 -32.67
#